data_adccc576139c897a10ea6568ba1211a8
#
_entry.id   adccc576139c897a10ea6568ba1211a8
#
_cell.length_a   1.000
_cell.length_b   1.000
_cell.length_c   1.000
_cell.angle_alpha   90.00
_cell.angle_beta   90.00
_cell.angle_gamma   90.00
#
_symmetry.space_group_name_H-M   'P 1'
#
loop_
_entity.id
_entity.type
_entity.pdbx_description
1 polymer ?
#
loop_
_entity_poly.entity_id
_entity_poly.type
_entity_poly.pdbx_seq_one_letter_code
_entity_poly.pdbx_strand_id
1 'polypeptide(L)'
;VKADITNIPELEDTFLKITQVYHCAALVTFEPDKYFDLRKTNIEGTANIVNLCIENQIDKLCYVSSIAALGEETNPKTPISETSEWNTDKDHNVYAISKHGAELEVWRGTQEGLNAIIVNPGVIIGAGFWNHGGGASLFKKAFKGISYYSTGNTGFIDVADLIKIMEYLMKNSQPNENYICISSHLTFKAFFDLLCVELGKRVPKRKASTSLLEIGWRLDWLNNKIFGKRRQLSKQLARSLNQTTYYDNSKLKSIIPFELTNIKESISSNCKHYLEDNN
;
A
#
# COMPACT_ATOMS: atom_id res chain seq x y z
N VAL A 1 7.36 -23.86 -3.31
CA VAL A 1 7.53 -24.01 -1.86
C VAL A 1 6.73 -22.93 -1.17
N LYS A 2 6.07 -23.25 -0.05
CA LYS A 2 5.34 -22.29 0.80
C LYS A 2 6.14 -22.15 2.10
N ALA A 3 6.46 -20.90 2.47
CA ALA A 3 7.17 -20.61 3.71
C ALA A 3 6.61 -19.34 4.35
N ASP A 4 6.70 -19.25 5.69
CA ASP A 4 6.33 -18.03 6.44
C ASP A 4 7.59 -17.17 6.60
N ILE A 5 7.52 -15.88 6.22
CA ILE A 5 8.65 -14.95 6.32
C ILE A 5 9.10 -14.69 7.77
N THR A 6 8.30 -15.07 8.76
CA THR A 6 8.65 -15.00 10.19
C THR A 6 9.27 -16.29 10.73
N ASN A 7 9.43 -17.33 9.88
CA ASN A 7 10.01 -18.63 10.24
C ASN A 7 11.29 -18.87 9.43
N ILE A 8 12.44 -18.49 10.01
CA ILE A 8 13.75 -18.56 9.32
C ILE A 8 14.06 -19.98 8.81
N PRO A 9 13.91 -21.07 9.58
CA PRO A 9 14.18 -22.40 9.06
C PRO A 9 13.37 -22.80 7.82
N GLU A 10 12.10 -22.35 7.72
CA GLU A 10 11.30 -22.59 6.50
C GLU A 10 11.80 -21.75 5.30
N LEU A 11 12.38 -20.58 5.57
CA LEU A 11 12.87 -19.69 4.52
C LEU A 11 14.22 -20.14 3.94
N GLU A 12 15.14 -20.64 4.76
CA GLU A 12 16.51 -21.01 4.35
C GLU A 12 16.51 -21.92 3.12
N ASP A 13 15.68 -22.97 3.13
CA ASP A 13 15.57 -23.89 1.99
C ASP A 13 15.03 -23.22 0.71
N THR A 14 14.24 -22.13 0.87
CA THR A 14 13.66 -21.42 -0.28
C THR A 14 14.64 -20.53 -1.00
N PHE A 15 15.76 -20.16 -0.37
CA PHE A 15 16.81 -19.31 -0.95
C PHE A 15 17.86 -20.09 -1.75
N LEU A 16 17.84 -21.42 -1.70
CA LEU A 16 18.79 -22.23 -2.43
C LEU A 16 18.65 -22.05 -3.95
N LYS A 17 19.73 -21.66 -4.63
CA LYS A 17 19.84 -21.52 -6.10
C LYS A 17 18.96 -20.42 -6.72
N ILE A 18 18.48 -19.47 -5.93
CA ILE A 18 17.82 -18.28 -6.47
C ILE A 18 18.82 -17.12 -6.55
N THR A 19 18.58 -16.19 -7.46
CA THR A 19 19.44 -15.03 -7.68
C THR A 19 18.71 -13.70 -7.53
N GLN A 20 17.38 -13.71 -7.57
CA GLN A 20 16.56 -12.53 -7.46
C GLN A 20 15.37 -12.77 -6.53
N VAL A 21 15.01 -11.74 -5.75
CA VAL A 21 13.88 -11.80 -4.83
C VAL A 21 12.92 -10.64 -5.08
N TYR A 22 11.63 -10.95 -5.20
CA TYR A 22 10.54 -9.99 -5.15
C TYR A 22 9.81 -10.13 -3.81
N HIS A 23 10.08 -9.25 -2.88
CA HIS A 23 9.48 -9.28 -1.54
C HIS A 23 8.19 -8.49 -1.50
N CYS A 24 7.07 -9.18 -1.71
CA CYS A 24 5.71 -8.60 -1.71
C CYS A 24 4.92 -8.97 -0.44
N ALA A 25 5.44 -9.86 0.39
CA ALA A 25 4.75 -10.35 1.58
C ALA A 25 4.64 -9.24 2.64
N ALA A 26 3.42 -8.94 3.05
CA ALA A 26 3.14 -7.99 4.12
C ALA A 26 1.73 -8.18 4.69
N LEU A 27 1.57 -7.85 5.97
CA LEU A 27 0.26 -7.66 6.57
C LEU A 27 -0.24 -6.23 6.29
N VAL A 28 -1.47 -6.11 5.76
CA VAL A 28 -2.11 -4.82 5.48
C VAL A 28 -3.32 -4.65 6.39
N THR A 29 -3.18 -3.85 7.44
CA THR A 29 -4.27 -3.49 8.34
C THR A 29 -4.01 -2.14 9.00
N PHE A 30 -5.08 -1.39 9.28
CA PHE A 30 -5.03 -0.10 9.99
C PHE A 30 -5.55 -0.21 11.43
N GLU A 31 -5.75 -1.42 11.92
CA GLU A 31 -6.22 -1.70 13.27
C GLU A 31 -5.11 -1.48 14.29
N PRO A 32 -5.27 -0.56 15.26
CA PRO A 32 -4.22 -0.27 16.25
C PRO A 32 -3.80 -1.50 17.07
N ASP A 33 -4.75 -2.40 17.34
CA ASP A 33 -4.52 -3.61 18.13
C ASP A 33 -3.62 -4.63 17.41
N LYS A 34 -3.39 -4.42 16.10
CA LYS A 34 -2.53 -5.26 15.26
C LYS A 34 -1.09 -4.76 15.14
N TYR A 35 -0.68 -3.82 15.99
CA TYR A 35 0.68 -3.25 15.96
C TYR A 35 1.77 -4.32 16.06
N PHE A 36 1.66 -5.27 16.98
CA PHE A 36 2.66 -6.32 17.16
C PHE A 36 2.68 -7.32 16.00
N ASP A 37 1.50 -7.67 15.43
CA ASP A 37 1.42 -8.53 14.25
C ASP A 37 2.06 -7.85 13.03
N LEU A 38 1.78 -6.55 12.85
CA LEU A 38 2.39 -5.72 11.79
C LEU A 38 3.90 -5.63 11.95
N ARG A 39 4.39 -5.37 13.16
CA ARG A 39 5.83 -5.32 13.44
C ARG A 39 6.49 -6.66 13.13
N LYS A 40 5.95 -7.76 13.66
CA LYS A 40 6.48 -9.10 13.45
C LYS A 40 6.51 -9.47 11.96
N THR A 41 5.41 -9.27 11.24
CA THR A 41 5.32 -9.67 9.85
C THR A 41 6.08 -8.71 8.93
N ASN A 42 5.83 -7.39 9.05
CA ASN A 42 6.35 -6.43 8.08
C ASN A 42 7.80 -6.04 8.36
N ILE A 43 8.19 -5.82 9.64
CA ILE A 43 9.55 -5.38 9.98
C ILE A 43 10.47 -6.59 10.16
N GLU A 44 10.16 -7.48 11.12
CA GLU A 44 11.00 -8.62 11.42
C GLU A 44 11.05 -9.64 10.26
N GLY A 45 9.89 -9.88 9.60
CA GLY A 45 9.84 -10.71 8.40
C GLY A 45 10.66 -10.12 7.24
N THR A 46 10.65 -8.78 7.03
CA THR A 46 11.51 -8.14 6.02
C THR A 46 12.98 -8.24 6.41
N ALA A 47 13.32 -8.06 7.71
CA ALA A 47 14.70 -8.24 8.19
C ALA A 47 15.21 -9.66 7.90
N ASN A 48 14.39 -10.69 8.08
CA ASN A 48 14.75 -12.08 7.74
C ASN A 48 15.04 -12.24 6.25
N ILE A 49 14.17 -11.69 5.38
CA ILE A 49 14.40 -11.73 3.92
C ILE A 49 15.68 -11.00 3.54
N VAL A 50 15.95 -9.83 4.11
CA VAL A 50 17.17 -9.04 3.85
C VAL A 50 18.42 -9.83 4.28
N ASN A 51 18.42 -10.40 5.49
CA ASN A 51 19.52 -11.19 5.98
C ASN A 51 19.81 -12.40 5.07
N LEU A 52 18.78 -13.15 4.69
CA LEU A 52 18.92 -14.29 3.77
C LEU A 52 19.39 -13.86 2.38
N CYS A 53 18.96 -12.68 1.88
CA CYS A 53 19.49 -12.14 0.64
C CYS A 53 21.00 -11.86 0.72
N ILE A 54 21.49 -11.33 1.84
CA ILE A 54 22.91 -11.06 2.05
C ILE A 54 23.69 -12.38 2.18
N GLU A 55 23.23 -13.29 3.04
CA GLU A 55 23.88 -14.59 3.28
C GLU A 55 23.99 -15.44 2.02
N ASN A 56 22.94 -15.43 1.17
CA ASN A 56 22.90 -16.21 -0.07
C ASN A 56 23.42 -15.43 -1.29
N GLN A 57 23.97 -14.24 -1.11
CA GLN A 57 24.55 -13.40 -2.18
C GLN A 57 23.56 -13.17 -3.34
N ILE A 58 22.31 -12.84 -2.99
CA ILE A 58 21.26 -12.54 -3.97
C ILE A 58 21.66 -11.33 -4.81
N ASP A 59 21.58 -11.46 -6.14
CA ASP A 59 22.01 -10.41 -7.08
C ASP A 59 21.20 -9.14 -6.91
N LYS A 60 19.87 -9.25 -6.66
CA LYS A 60 19.01 -8.08 -6.47
C LYS A 60 17.69 -8.41 -5.75
N LEU A 61 17.29 -7.52 -4.84
CA LEU A 61 16.01 -7.54 -4.13
C LEU A 61 15.10 -6.43 -4.66
N CYS A 62 13.84 -6.75 -5.01
CA CYS A 62 12.77 -5.77 -5.19
C CYS A 62 11.83 -5.83 -3.99
N TYR A 63 11.77 -4.78 -3.20
CA TYR A 63 10.87 -4.68 -2.05
C TYR A 63 9.64 -3.83 -2.38
N VAL A 64 8.45 -4.39 -2.16
CA VAL A 64 7.18 -3.66 -2.30
C VAL A 64 6.85 -2.98 -0.98
N SER A 65 7.20 -1.70 -0.89
CA SER A 65 6.84 -0.82 0.22
C SER A 65 5.44 -0.22 0.04
N SER A 66 5.25 1.05 0.29
CA SER A 66 4.00 1.80 0.14
C SER A 66 4.29 3.29 0.15
N ILE A 67 3.44 4.11 -0.49
CA ILE A 67 3.45 5.56 -0.27
C ILE A 67 3.22 5.93 1.21
N ALA A 68 2.66 5.02 2.01
CA ALA A 68 2.48 5.22 3.44
C ALA A 68 3.80 5.20 4.24
N ALA A 69 4.88 4.65 3.68
CA ALA A 69 6.21 4.61 4.29
C ALA A 69 7.01 5.89 4.06
N LEU A 70 6.59 6.71 3.10
CA LEU A 70 7.27 7.95 2.74
C LEU A 70 7.12 9.01 3.82
N GLY A 71 8.07 9.93 3.85
CA GLY A 71 8.02 11.12 4.69
C GLY A 71 6.91 12.09 4.30
N GLU A 72 7.03 13.30 4.80
CA GLU A 72 6.04 14.34 4.59
C GLU A 72 6.72 15.67 4.25
N GLU A 73 5.99 16.52 3.57
CA GLU A 73 6.43 17.88 3.27
C GLU A 73 5.91 18.87 4.32
N THR A 74 6.75 19.83 4.71
CA THR A 74 6.35 20.91 5.62
C THR A 74 5.28 21.81 5.02
N ASN A 75 5.34 22.01 3.69
CA ASN A 75 4.32 22.74 2.94
C ASN A 75 3.32 21.75 2.35
N PRO A 76 2.03 21.77 2.77
CA PRO A 76 1.01 20.84 2.26
C PRO A 76 0.74 20.92 0.76
N LYS A 77 1.23 21.94 0.08
CA LYS A 77 1.12 22.10 -1.39
C LYS A 77 2.27 21.44 -2.15
N THR A 78 3.36 21.11 -1.47
CA THR A 78 4.48 20.41 -2.08
C THR A 78 4.15 18.93 -2.16
N PRO A 79 4.25 18.31 -3.33
CA PRO A 79 4.08 16.86 -3.44
C PRO A 79 5.16 16.10 -2.64
N ILE A 80 4.78 15.02 -2.00
CA ILE A 80 5.71 14.10 -1.37
C ILE A 80 6.55 13.42 -2.44
N SER A 81 7.85 13.40 -2.25
CA SER A 81 8.84 12.75 -3.12
C SER A 81 9.55 11.60 -2.39
N GLU A 82 10.41 10.90 -3.10
CA GLU A 82 11.26 9.84 -2.53
C GLU A 82 12.26 10.37 -1.49
N THR A 83 12.52 11.67 -1.50
CA THR A 83 13.45 12.36 -0.58
C THR A 83 12.75 13.05 0.60
N SER A 84 11.42 13.00 0.67
CA SER A 84 10.66 13.60 1.77
C SER A 84 10.98 12.92 3.10
N GLU A 85 11.31 13.72 4.12
CA GLU A 85 11.76 13.19 5.42
C GLU A 85 10.60 12.67 6.27
N TRP A 86 10.83 11.52 6.91
CA TRP A 86 9.89 10.95 7.87
C TRP A 86 9.86 11.77 9.16
N ASN A 87 8.71 12.32 9.50
CA ASN A 87 8.53 13.08 10.73
C ASN A 87 8.12 12.16 11.90
N THR A 88 9.04 11.88 12.81
CA THR A 88 8.82 11.04 13.99
C THR A 88 7.86 11.65 15.01
N ASP A 89 7.63 12.96 14.99
CA ASP A 89 6.75 13.65 15.95
C ASP A 89 5.27 13.57 15.56
N LYS A 90 4.97 13.09 14.35
CA LYS A 90 3.59 12.90 13.90
C LYS A 90 2.97 11.59 14.37
N ASP A 91 1.65 11.64 14.56
CA ASP A 91 0.81 10.50 14.93
C ASP A 91 0.50 9.64 13.68
N HIS A 92 1.47 8.84 13.24
CA HIS A 92 1.32 7.92 12.11
C HIS A 92 0.44 6.73 12.48
N ASN A 93 -0.26 6.17 11.48
CA ASN A 93 -0.99 4.92 11.69
C ASN A 93 -0.02 3.72 11.77
N VAL A 94 -0.46 2.66 12.43
CA VAL A 94 0.39 1.47 12.68
C VAL A 94 0.89 0.79 11.40
N TYR A 95 0.13 0.86 10.30
CA TYR A 95 0.57 0.35 9.01
C TYR A 95 1.71 1.18 8.43
N ALA A 96 1.59 2.51 8.45
CA ALA A 96 2.65 3.42 7.98
C ALA A 96 3.95 3.19 8.76
N ILE A 97 3.88 3.11 10.11
CA ILE A 97 5.02 2.78 10.96
C ILE A 97 5.66 1.44 10.55
N SER A 98 4.84 0.42 10.31
CA SER A 98 5.36 -0.90 9.95
C SER A 98 6.01 -0.94 8.57
N LYS A 99 5.48 -0.21 7.58
CA LYS A 99 6.07 -0.15 6.24
C LYS A 99 7.34 0.69 6.21
N HIS A 100 7.35 1.82 6.95
CA HIS A 100 8.56 2.62 7.11
C HIS A 100 9.67 1.81 7.82
N GLY A 101 9.35 1.15 8.94
CA GLY A 101 10.34 0.31 9.64
C GLY A 101 10.88 -0.84 8.80
N ALA A 102 10.03 -1.47 7.98
CA ALA A 102 10.45 -2.50 7.04
C ALA A 102 11.34 -1.93 5.91
N GLU A 103 11.05 -0.74 5.43
CA GLU A 103 11.88 -0.04 4.44
C GLU A 103 13.26 0.29 5.01
N LEU A 104 13.35 0.68 6.29
CA LEU A 104 14.63 0.89 6.97
C LEU A 104 15.47 -0.40 7.04
N GLU A 105 14.85 -1.58 7.20
CA GLU A 105 15.59 -2.87 7.14
C GLU A 105 16.17 -3.12 5.75
N VAL A 106 15.47 -2.77 4.67
CA VAL A 106 15.99 -2.86 3.31
C VAL A 106 17.17 -1.89 3.13
N TRP A 107 17.03 -0.64 3.59
CA TRP A 107 18.12 0.34 3.56
C TRP A 107 19.32 -0.09 4.39
N ARG A 108 19.10 -0.74 5.54
CA ARG A 108 20.20 -1.37 6.31
C ARG A 108 20.92 -2.39 5.45
N GLY A 109 20.18 -3.29 4.80
CA GLY A 109 20.79 -4.31 3.94
C GLY A 109 21.63 -3.72 2.80
N THR A 110 21.22 -2.56 2.24
CA THR A 110 22.04 -1.90 1.20
C THR A 110 23.39 -1.41 1.73
N GLN A 111 23.47 -0.99 3.01
CA GLN A 111 24.73 -0.61 3.64
C GLN A 111 25.63 -1.84 3.91
N GLU A 112 25.05 -3.03 3.94
CA GLU A 112 25.75 -4.31 4.09
C GLU A 112 26.07 -4.97 2.74
N GLY A 113 25.84 -4.28 1.62
CA GLY A 113 26.21 -4.70 0.27
C GLY A 113 25.07 -5.35 -0.55
N LEU A 114 23.85 -5.41 -0.04
CA LEU A 114 22.70 -5.89 -0.80
C LEU A 114 22.32 -4.87 -1.88
N ASN A 115 22.18 -5.32 -3.13
CA ASN A 115 21.54 -4.53 -4.18
C ASN A 115 20.03 -4.60 -4.06
N ALA A 116 19.41 -3.48 -3.72
CA ALA A 116 17.95 -3.44 -3.57
C ALA A 116 17.31 -2.30 -4.35
N ILE A 117 16.08 -2.50 -4.77
CA ILE A 117 15.16 -1.46 -5.21
C ILE A 117 13.90 -1.51 -4.35
N ILE A 118 13.36 -0.33 -4.07
CA ILE A 118 12.14 -0.18 -3.29
C ILE A 118 11.10 0.45 -4.20
N VAL A 119 9.92 -0.14 -4.27
CA VAL A 119 8.76 0.48 -4.91
C VAL A 119 7.77 0.93 -3.84
N ASN A 120 7.31 2.18 -3.94
CA ASN A 120 6.32 2.77 -3.04
C ASN A 120 4.99 2.96 -3.78
N PRO A 121 4.19 1.89 -3.96
CA PRO A 121 2.93 1.99 -4.67
C PRO A 121 1.89 2.78 -3.88
N GLY A 122 1.02 3.47 -4.60
CA GLY A 122 -0.24 3.98 -4.11
C GLY A 122 -1.24 2.85 -3.83
N VAL A 123 -2.53 3.15 -3.82
CA VAL A 123 -3.58 2.13 -3.74
C VAL A 123 -3.54 1.30 -5.02
N ILE A 124 -3.20 0.02 -4.87
CA ILE A 124 -3.10 -0.91 -5.99
C ILE A 124 -4.50 -1.39 -6.37
N ILE A 125 -4.85 -1.22 -7.65
CA ILE A 125 -6.10 -1.68 -8.24
C ILE A 125 -5.81 -2.94 -9.05
N GLY A 126 -6.54 -4.02 -8.77
CA GLY A 126 -6.37 -5.30 -9.45
C GLY A 126 -7.50 -6.26 -9.16
N ALA A 127 -7.78 -7.18 -10.11
CA ALA A 127 -8.78 -8.21 -9.98
C ALA A 127 -8.34 -9.35 -9.05
N GLY A 128 -9.31 -10.10 -8.53
CA GLY A 128 -9.10 -11.22 -7.62
C GLY A 128 -8.94 -10.80 -6.16
N PHE A 129 -8.89 -11.78 -5.28
CA PHE A 129 -8.69 -11.60 -3.84
C PHE A 129 -9.63 -10.57 -3.16
N TRP A 130 -10.84 -10.40 -3.67
CA TRP A 130 -11.84 -9.42 -3.25
C TRP A 130 -12.15 -9.39 -1.74
N ASN A 131 -11.81 -10.46 -1.03
CA ASN A 131 -12.10 -10.66 0.39
C ASN A 131 -10.89 -10.42 1.31
N HIS A 132 -9.69 -10.19 0.78
CA HIS A 132 -8.44 -10.20 1.55
C HIS A 132 -7.90 -8.82 1.95
N GLY A 133 -8.69 -7.75 1.83
CA GLY A 133 -8.26 -6.40 2.17
C GLY A 133 -7.61 -5.67 0.98
N GLY A 134 -6.89 -4.57 1.27
CA GLY A 134 -6.25 -3.75 0.24
C GLY A 134 -7.22 -3.10 -0.75
N GLY A 135 -6.71 -2.72 -1.93
CA GLY A 135 -7.50 -2.06 -2.98
C GLY A 135 -8.66 -2.90 -3.49
N ALA A 136 -8.48 -4.22 -3.63
CA ALA A 136 -9.54 -5.13 -4.11
C ALA A 136 -10.78 -5.12 -3.20
N SER A 137 -10.62 -4.97 -1.87
CA SER A 137 -11.77 -4.90 -0.95
C SER A 137 -12.66 -3.67 -1.15
N LEU A 138 -12.16 -2.62 -1.80
CA LEU A 138 -12.91 -1.40 -2.10
C LEU A 138 -14.03 -1.66 -3.11
N PHE A 139 -13.82 -2.58 -4.06
CA PHE A 139 -14.85 -3.03 -5.02
C PHE A 139 -16.02 -3.68 -4.29
N LYS A 140 -15.74 -4.58 -3.35
CA LYS A 140 -16.77 -5.21 -2.51
C LYS A 140 -17.54 -4.19 -1.68
N LYS A 141 -16.88 -3.18 -1.12
CA LYS A 141 -17.51 -2.10 -0.38
C LYS A 141 -18.45 -1.28 -1.28
N ALA A 142 -17.99 -0.90 -2.48
CA ALA A 142 -18.80 -0.18 -3.45
C ALA A 142 -20.01 -1.00 -3.89
N PHE A 143 -19.84 -2.28 -4.17
CA PHE A 143 -20.92 -3.21 -4.57
C PHE A 143 -22.00 -3.37 -3.49
N LYS A 144 -21.59 -3.42 -2.20
CA LYS A 144 -22.52 -3.44 -1.06
C LYS A 144 -23.26 -2.12 -0.83
N GLY A 145 -22.77 -1.05 -1.44
CA GLY A 145 -23.31 0.29 -1.29
C GLY A 145 -22.58 1.12 -0.22
N ILE A 146 -22.22 2.32 -0.60
CA ILE A 146 -21.53 3.30 0.25
C ILE A 146 -22.42 4.53 0.42
N SER A 147 -22.73 4.88 1.67
CA SER A 147 -23.61 6.02 1.98
C SER A 147 -22.84 7.33 2.12
N TYR A 148 -21.59 7.26 2.58
CA TYR A 148 -20.76 8.42 2.87
C TYR A 148 -19.49 8.41 2.05
N TYR A 149 -19.03 9.59 1.62
CA TYR A 149 -17.73 9.79 0.98
C TYR A 149 -16.84 10.70 1.80
N SER A 150 -15.54 10.49 1.73
CA SER A 150 -14.50 11.37 2.27
C SER A 150 -13.93 12.26 1.16
N THR A 151 -13.34 13.41 1.56
CA THR A 151 -12.86 14.43 0.63
C THR A 151 -11.35 14.37 0.37
N GLY A 152 -10.63 13.53 1.09
CA GLY A 152 -9.20 13.33 0.87
C GLY A 152 -8.91 12.68 -0.49
N ASN A 153 -7.66 12.69 -0.86
CA ASN A 153 -7.15 12.04 -2.06
C ASN A 153 -5.97 11.11 -1.74
N THR A 154 -5.60 10.30 -2.70
CA THR A 154 -4.40 9.48 -2.67
C THR A 154 -3.94 9.14 -4.09
N GLY A 155 -2.76 8.54 -4.22
CA GLY A 155 -2.27 7.97 -5.47
C GLY A 155 -2.82 6.57 -5.72
N PHE A 156 -3.07 6.23 -6.99
CA PHE A 156 -3.55 4.92 -7.43
C PHE A 156 -2.65 4.37 -8.53
N ILE A 157 -2.58 3.05 -8.62
CA ILE A 157 -1.87 2.35 -9.70
C ILE A 157 -2.58 1.04 -10.04
N ASP A 158 -2.55 0.65 -11.31
CA ASP A 158 -2.97 -0.67 -11.75
C ASP A 158 -1.92 -1.73 -11.37
N VAL A 159 -2.37 -2.91 -10.96
CA VAL A 159 -1.47 -4.01 -10.54
C VAL A 159 -0.58 -4.48 -11.69
N ALA A 160 -1.09 -4.53 -12.93
CA ALA A 160 -0.30 -4.94 -14.09
C ALA A 160 0.82 -3.93 -14.41
N ASP A 161 0.54 -2.63 -14.24
CA ASP A 161 1.58 -1.61 -14.39
C ASP A 161 2.62 -1.71 -13.28
N LEU A 162 2.21 -1.96 -12.03
CA LEU A 162 3.17 -2.16 -10.93
C LEU A 162 4.09 -3.35 -11.21
N ILE A 163 3.55 -4.47 -11.72
CA ILE A 163 4.35 -5.63 -12.12
C ILE A 163 5.36 -5.26 -13.21
N LYS A 164 4.91 -4.58 -14.28
CA LYS A 164 5.80 -4.11 -15.36
C LYS A 164 6.91 -3.20 -14.83
N ILE A 165 6.57 -2.28 -13.92
CA ILE A 165 7.54 -1.39 -13.26
C ILE A 165 8.58 -2.22 -12.51
N MET A 166 8.15 -3.15 -11.66
CA MET A 166 9.04 -4.00 -10.87
C MET A 166 9.98 -4.82 -11.76
N GLU A 167 9.46 -5.46 -12.82
CA GLU A 167 10.28 -6.20 -13.79
C GLU A 167 11.28 -5.31 -14.52
N TYR A 168 10.85 -4.12 -14.93
CA TYR A 168 11.72 -3.16 -15.59
C TYR A 168 12.84 -2.68 -14.68
N LEU A 169 12.51 -2.29 -13.44
CA LEU A 169 13.47 -1.81 -12.46
C LEU A 169 14.47 -2.89 -12.05
N MET A 170 14.02 -4.13 -11.90
CA MET A 170 14.92 -5.24 -11.59
C MET A 170 16.00 -5.43 -12.67
N LYS A 171 15.68 -5.19 -13.92
CA LYS A 171 16.60 -5.36 -15.07
C LYS A 171 17.44 -4.12 -15.37
N ASN A 172 16.89 -2.92 -15.16
CA ASN A 172 17.45 -1.71 -15.79
C ASN A 172 17.79 -0.58 -14.79
N SER A 173 17.30 -0.60 -13.55
CA SER A 173 17.57 0.50 -12.62
C SER A 173 18.92 0.35 -11.93
N GLN A 174 19.46 1.50 -11.48
CA GLN A 174 20.55 1.51 -10.52
C GLN A 174 20.07 0.86 -9.21
N PRO A 175 20.95 0.13 -8.50
CA PRO A 175 20.64 -0.39 -7.18
C PRO A 175 20.49 0.75 -6.15
N ASN A 176 19.85 0.39 -5.03
CA ASN A 176 19.73 1.25 -3.85
C ASN A 176 18.95 2.54 -4.11
N GLU A 177 17.85 2.39 -4.85
CA GLU A 177 16.92 3.47 -5.20
C GLU A 177 15.49 3.08 -4.81
N ASN A 178 14.68 4.09 -4.46
CA ASN A 178 13.25 3.93 -4.29
C ASN A 178 12.46 4.74 -5.33
N TYR A 179 11.23 4.29 -5.62
CA TYR A 179 10.39 4.86 -6.67
C TYR A 179 8.93 4.92 -6.26
N ILE A 180 8.33 6.10 -6.33
CA ILE A 180 6.90 6.30 -6.13
C ILE A 180 6.14 5.76 -7.34
N CYS A 181 5.32 4.72 -7.12
CA CYS A 181 4.59 4.04 -8.17
C CYS A 181 3.10 4.41 -8.10
N ILE A 182 2.74 5.46 -8.82
CA ILE A 182 1.35 5.91 -8.99
C ILE A 182 1.11 6.28 -10.47
N SER A 183 -0.08 5.97 -10.99
CA SER A 183 -0.50 6.43 -12.33
C SER A 183 -1.24 7.77 -12.25
N SER A 184 -2.07 7.97 -11.23
CA SER A 184 -2.80 9.21 -11.03
C SER A 184 -3.27 9.40 -9.60
N HIS A 185 -3.68 10.64 -9.28
CA HIS A 185 -4.34 10.98 -8.03
C HIS A 185 -5.85 11.06 -8.24
N LEU A 186 -6.62 10.47 -7.33
CA LEU A 186 -8.06 10.65 -7.25
C LEU A 186 -8.47 11.00 -5.82
N THR A 187 -9.52 11.82 -5.69
CA THR A 187 -10.22 11.91 -4.41
C THR A 187 -10.95 10.60 -4.13
N PHE A 188 -11.09 10.24 -2.86
CA PHE A 188 -11.88 9.05 -2.51
C PHE A 188 -13.31 9.14 -3.05
N LYS A 189 -13.88 10.35 -3.11
CA LYS A 189 -15.18 10.56 -3.75
C LYS A 189 -15.17 10.18 -5.22
N ALA A 190 -14.24 10.72 -6.02
CA ALA A 190 -14.15 10.43 -7.44
C ALA A 190 -13.92 8.93 -7.70
N PHE A 191 -13.06 8.29 -6.91
CA PHE A 191 -12.81 6.87 -6.99
C PHE A 191 -14.08 6.04 -6.73
N PHE A 192 -14.81 6.31 -5.65
CA PHE A 192 -16.03 5.57 -5.33
C PHE A 192 -17.19 5.90 -6.27
N ASP A 193 -17.29 7.13 -6.80
CA ASP A 193 -18.27 7.48 -7.82
C ASP A 193 -18.05 6.61 -9.08
N LEU A 194 -16.80 6.49 -9.56
CA LEU A 194 -16.45 5.63 -10.69
C LEU A 194 -16.82 4.16 -10.41
N LEU A 195 -16.38 3.61 -9.26
CA LEU A 195 -16.70 2.23 -8.88
C LEU A 195 -18.22 1.98 -8.84
N CYS A 196 -18.97 2.88 -8.21
CA CYS A 196 -20.41 2.71 -8.07
C CYS A 196 -21.13 2.76 -9.44
N VAL A 197 -20.71 3.65 -10.33
CA VAL A 197 -21.26 3.74 -11.68
C VAL A 197 -21.00 2.45 -12.47
N GLU A 198 -19.74 2.00 -12.51
CA GLU A 198 -19.33 0.77 -13.23
C GLU A 198 -20.01 -0.51 -12.66
N LEU A 199 -20.24 -0.55 -11.34
CA LEU A 199 -20.91 -1.68 -10.68
C LEU A 199 -22.45 -1.55 -10.68
N GLY A 200 -23.04 -0.53 -11.33
CA GLY A 200 -24.48 -0.31 -11.34
C GLY A 200 -25.08 0.03 -9.98
N LYS A 201 -24.31 0.66 -9.10
CA LYS A 201 -24.72 1.04 -7.73
C LYS A 201 -24.91 2.55 -7.60
N ARG A 202 -25.65 2.95 -6.55
CA ARG A 202 -25.84 4.38 -6.27
C ARG A 202 -24.57 5.01 -5.71
N VAL A 203 -24.17 6.16 -6.26
CA VAL A 203 -23.02 6.93 -5.77
C VAL A 203 -23.26 7.49 -4.37
N PRO A 204 -22.24 7.59 -3.52
CA PRO A 204 -22.38 8.17 -2.18
C PRO A 204 -22.69 9.67 -2.26
N LYS A 205 -23.77 10.09 -1.59
CA LYS A 205 -24.22 11.50 -1.62
C LYS A 205 -23.87 12.29 -0.36
N ARG A 206 -23.56 11.62 0.75
CA ARG A 206 -23.33 12.28 2.03
C ARG A 206 -21.85 12.43 2.30
N LYS A 207 -21.43 13.66 2.62
CA LYS A 207 -20.02 13.90 3.01
C LYS A 207 -19.78 13.40 4.44
N ALA A 208 -18.72 12.60 4.62
CA ALA A 208 -18.19 12.29 5.93
C ALA A 208 -17.35 13.46 6.44
N SER A 209 -18.01 14.40 7.16
CA SER A 209 -17.32 15.53 7.77
C SER A 209 -16.31 15.08 8.81
N THR A 210 -15.32 15.93 9.11
CA THR A 210 -14.32 15.64 10.14
C THR A 210 -14.98 15.32 11.48
N SER A 211 -16.03 16.07 11.87
CA SER A 211 -16.79 15.82 13.11
C SER A 211 -17.48 14.45 13.09
N LEU A 212 -18.06 14.05 11.95
CA LEU A 212 -18.68 12.73 11.81
C LEU A 212 -17.64 11.60 11.94
N LEU A 213 -16.47 11.76 11.31
CA LEU A 213 -15.37 10.79 11.41
C LEU A 213 -14.80 10.73 12.84
N GLU A 214 -14.71 11.87 13.52
CA GLU A 214 -14.27 11.95 14.92
C GLU A 214 -15.24 11.24 15.88
N ILE A 215 -16.54 11.32 15.66
CA ILE A 215 -17.54 10.54 16.41
C ILE A 215 -17.47 9.06 15.99
N GLY A 216 -17.35 8.80 14.69
CA GLY A 216 -17.37 7.45 14.13
C GLY A 216 -16.28 6.55 14.71
N TRP A 217 -15.02 7.02 14.78
CA TRP A 217 -13.93 6.20 15.32
C TRP A 217 -14.08 5.94 16.84
N ARG A 218 -14.70 6.87 17.61
CA ARG A 218 -14.98 6.66 19.04
C ARG A 218 -16.06 5.60 19.23
N LEU A 219 -17.12 5.64 18.43
CA LEU A 219 -18.17 4.62 18.45
C LEU A 219 -17.63 3.24 18.02
N ASP A 220 -16.76 3.20 17.00
CA ASP A 220 -16.10 1.99 16.55
C ASP A 220 -15.20 1.41 17.67
N TRP A 221 -14.45 2.26 18.38
CA TRP A 221 -13.66 1.86 19.52
C TRP A 221 -14.53 1.30 20.67
N LEU A 222 -15.62 1.99 21.01
CA LEU A 222 -16.55 1.54 22.05
C LEU A 222 -17.20 0.20 21.70
N ASN A 223 -17.58 0.02 20.42
CA ASN A 223 -18.17 -1.20 19.90
C ASN A 223 -17.19 -2.39 19.98
N ASN A 224 -15.93 -2.14 19.69
CA ASN A 224 -14.87 -3.12 19.87
C ASN A 224 -14.71 -3.49 21.35
N LYS A 225 -14.65 -2.49 22.24
CA LYS A 225 -14.44 -2.71 23.69
C LYS A 225 -15.60 -3.46 24.36
N ILE A 226 -16.85 -3.21 23.93
CA ILE A 226 -18.05 -3.79 24.56
C ILE A 226 -18.40 -5.15 23.93
N PHE A 227 -18.32 -5.25 22.58
CA PHE A 227 -18.82 -6.40 21.84
C PHE A 227 -17.72 -7.22 21.16
N GLY A 228 -16.44 -6.88 21.34
CA GLY A 228 -15.32 -7.58 20.70
C GLY A 228 -15.29 -7.47 19.17
N LYS A 229 -16.07 -6.54 18.58
CA LYS A 229 -16.14 -6.41 17.12
C LYS A 229 -14.84 -5.86 16.56
N ARG A 230 -14.41 -6.37 15.41
CA ARG A 230 -13.23 -5.91 14.69
C ARG A 230 -13.33 -4.41 14.37
N ARG A 231 -12.29 -3.65 14.70
CA ARG A 231 -12.21 -2.22 14.41
C ARG A 231 -12.08 -1.96 12.91
N GLN A 232 -12.89 -1.02 12.42
CA GLN A 232 -12.89 -0.62 11.01
C GLN A 232 -12.40 0.80 10.79
N LEU A 233 -12.46 1.65 11.83
CA LEU A 233 -12.11 3.05 11.75
C LEU A 233 -11.23 3.45 12.95
N SER A 234 -9.90 3.51 12.73
CA SER A 234 -8.99 4.09 13.72
C SER A 234 -9.03 5.62 13.68
N LYS A 235 -8.54 6.27 14.74
CA LYS A 235 -8.40 7.73 14.81
C LYS A 235 -7.53 8.26 13.66
N GLN A 236 -6.39 7.60 13.40
CA GLN A 236 -5.45 7.99 12.35
C GLN A 236 -6.08 7.82 10.97
N LEU A 237 -6.77 6.69 10.71
CA LEU A 237 -7.49 6.48 9.46
C LEU A 237 -8.61 7.52 9.27
N ALA A 238 -9.39 7.82 10.31
CA ALA A 238 -10.43 8.85 10.25
C ALA A 238 -9.88 10.23 9.85
N ARG A 239 -8.70 10.58 10.35
CA ARG A 239 -8.01 11.84 9.98
C ARG A 239 -7.50 11.83 8.55
N SER A 240 -6.85 10.74 8.12
CA SER A 240 -6.29 10.63 6.77
C SER A 240 -7.35 10.65 5.66
N LEU A 241 -8.56 10.17 5.93
CA LEU A 241 -9.65 10.12 4.94
C LEU A 241 -10.06 11.50 4.37
N ASN A 242 -9.81 12.59 5.07
CA ASN A 242 -10.10 13.95 4.61
C ASN A 242 -8.83 14.77 4.30
N GLN A 243 -7.65 14.17 4.37
CA GLN A 243 -6.40 14.83 3.99
C GLN A 243 -6.20 14.80 2.49
N THR A 244 -5.63 15.88 1.96
CA THR A 244 -5.23 15.99 0.56
C THR A 244 -3.72 15.85 0.49
N THR A 245 -3.25 14.78 -0.13
CA THR A 245 -1.83 14.48 -0.26
C THR A 245 -1.50 14.20 -1.73
N TYR A 246 -0.50 14.86 -2.26
CA TYR A 246 0.03 14.62 -3.59
C TYR A 246 1.40 13.98 -3.51
N TYR A 247 1.72 13.14 -4.48
CA TYR A 247 3.00 12.44 -4.59
C TYR A 247 3.64 12.78 -5.93
N ASP A 248 4.93 12.98 -5.94
CA ASP A 248 5.70 13.20 -7.18
C ASP A 248 6.25 11.85 -7.68
N ASN A 249 5.85 11.44 -8.86
CA ASN A 249 6.35 10.25 -9.53
C ASN A 249 7.23 10.56 -10.76
N SER A 250 7.75 11.78 -10.84
CA SER A 250 8.57 12.23 -11.97
C SER A 250 9.84 11.38 -12.13
N LYS A 251 10.45 10.98 -11.00
CA LYS A 251 11.61 10.07 -10.99
C LYS A 251 11.32 8.77 -11.73
N LEU A 252 10.23 8.07 -11.39
CA LEU A 252 9.83 6.85 -12.08
C LEU A 252 9.54 7.11 -13.55
N LYS A 253 8.75 8.14 -13.87
CA LYS A 253 8.39 8.49 -15.26
C LYS A 253 9.57 8.81 -16.15
N SER A 254 10.65 9.32 -15.57
CA SER A 254 11.87 9.65 -16.34
C SER A 254 12.66 8.43 -16.83
N ILE A 255 12.41 7.26 -16.23
CA ILE A 255 13.19 6.05 -16.51
C ILE A 255 12.40 4.94 -17.20
N ILE A 256 11.09 4.83 -16.97
CA ILE A 256 10.27 3.80 -17.62
C ILE A 256 9.97 4.17 -19.08
N PRO A 257 10.11 3.22 -20.05
CA PRO A 257 9.89 3.48 -21.47
C PRO A 257 8.43 3.25 -21.92
N PHE A 258 7.47 3.18 -20.99
CA PHE A 258 6.07 2.87 -21.27
C PHE A 258 5.13 3.77 -20.49
N GLU A 259 3.96 3.98 -21.04
CA GLU A 259 2.87 4.72 -20.40
C GLU A 259 2.15 3.86 -19.36
N LEU A 260 1.71 4.49 -18.27
CA LEU A 260 0.90 3.85 -17.25
C LEU A 260 -0.58 3.87 -17.64
N THR A 261 -1.28 2.81 -17.34
CA THR A 261 -2.71 2.66 -17.60
C THR A 261 -3.52 3.79 -16.94
N ASN A 262 -4.46 4.35 -17.71
CA ASN A 262 -5.38 5.33 -17.16
C ASN A 262 -6.21 4.66 -16.06
N ILE A 263 -6.21 5.24 -14.87
CA ILE A 263 -6.86 4.63 -13.71
C ILE A 263 -8.37 4.43 -13.89
N LYS A 264 -9.03 5.22 -14.72
CA LYS A 264 -10.45 5.02 -15.03
C LYS A 264 -10.66 3.75 -15.85
N GLU A 265 -9.77 3.46 -16.79
CA GLU A 265 -9.79 2.23 -17.59
C GLU A 265 -9.50 1.01 -16.71
N SER A 266 -8.51 1.13 -15.82
CA SER A 266 -8.22 0.11 -14.80
C SER A 266 -9.45 -0.19 -13.93
N ILE A 267 -10.11 0.85 -13.40
CA ILE A 267 -11.32 0.69 -12.58
C ILE A 267 -12.43 -0.02 -13.39
N SER A 268 -12.70 0.41 -14.63
CA SER A 268 -13.75 -0.19 -15.48
C SER A 268 -13.46 -1.65 -15.76
N SER A 269 -12.23 -2.00 -16.15
CA SER A 269 -11.81 -3.38 -16.40
C SER A 269 -11.96 -4.25 -15.14
N ASN A 270 -11.46 -3.78 -14.01
CA ASN A 270 -11.53 -4.53 -12.75
C ASN A 270 -12.98 -4.66 -12.22
N CYS A 271 -13.87 -3.70 -12.49
CA CYS A 271 -15.30 -3.83 -12.19
C CYS A 271 -15.96 -4.97 -12.99
N LYS A 272 -15.60 -5.14 -14.26
CA LYS A 272 -16.08 -6.26 -15.09
C LYS A 272 -15.67 -7.60 -14.48
N HIS A 273 -14.40 -7.77 -14.15
CA HIS A 273 -13.91 -8.99 -13.48
C HIS A 273 -14.61 -9.22 -12.13
N TYR A 274 -14.84 -8.14 -11.35
CA TYR A 274 -15.57 -8.26 -10.10
C TYR A 274 -16.99 -8.81 -10.29
N LEU A 275 -17.70 -8.32 -11.33
CA LEU A 275 -19.05 -8.78 -11.64
C LEU A 275 -19.05 -10.23 -12.16
N GLU A 276 -18.07 -10.61 -12.97
CA GLU A 276 -17.90 -12.00 -13.45
C GLU A 276 -17.66 -12.97 -12.29
N ASP A 277 -16.81 -12.61 -11.33
CA ASP A 277 -16.45 -13.45 -10.17
C ASP A 277 -17.57 -13.54 -9.09
N ASN A 278 -18.55 -12.63 -9.10
CA ASN A 278 -19.56 -12.50 -8.04
C ASN A 278 -21.01 -12.54 -8.54
N ASN A 279 -21.22 -12.86 -9.81
CA ASN A 279 -22.51 -13.28 -10.39
C ASN A 279 -22.57 -14.82 -10.43
#